data_d48a2505f7a099ae118959ead0d5cc1d
#
_entry.id   d48a2505f7a099ae118959ead0d5cc1d
#
_cell.length_a   1.000
_cell.length_b   1.000
_cell.length_c   1.000
_cell.angle_alpha   90.00
_cell.angle_beta   90.00
_cell.angle_gamma   90.00
#
_symmetry.space_group_name_H-M   'P 1'
#
loop_
_entity.id
_entity.type
_entity.pdbx_description
1 polymer ?
#
loop_
_entity_poly.entity_id
_entity_poly.type
_entity_poly.pdbx_seq_one_letter_code
_entity_poly.pdbx_strand_id
1 'polypeptide(L)'
;GRDSKQAVEELPALITELNDHVLSWREPESSISYLNQQLQEEKDCRLYPEEQVWLTEAWKLCEDSGGALDITLRPVLDLWGIEGEHPAIPDGKVLQETLEKTGYTKLHISEDGNLTADQAGMTLDLGALGKGITCDKIAERLETMKISGAVVSIGGSILTYGKKPDGSAWNIGIQD
;
A
#
# COMPACT_ATOMS: atom_id res chain seq x y z
N GLY A 1 26.47 12.49 -11.26
CA GLY A 1 26.91 11.73 -12.42
C GLY A 1 25.79 11.47 -13.42
N ARG A 2 26.04 10.71 -14.48
CA ARG A 2 25.03 10.36 -15.51
C ARG A 2 23.88 9.57 -14.87
N ASP A 3 24.21 8.61 -14.02
CA ASP A 3 23.25 7.73 -13.34
C ASP A 3 22.36 8.51 -12.38
N SER A 4 22.89 9.52 -11.69
CA SER A 4 22.09 10.38 -10.80
C SER A 4 21.06 11.23 -11.56
N LYS A 5 21.37 11.70 -12.77
CA LYS A 5 20.41 12.42 -13.60
C LYS A 5 19.30 11.48 -14.09
N GLN A 6 19.68 10.30 -14.54
CA GLN A 6 18.73 9.27 -14.95
C GLN A 6 17.79 8.89 -13.79
N ALA A 7 18.28 8.70 -12.57
CA ALA A 7 17.46 8.42 -11.41
C ALA A 7 16.43 9.53 -11.13
N VAL A 8 16.84 10.79 -11.20
CA VAL A 8 15.93 11.94 -11.00
C VAL A 8 14.81 11.97 -12.06
N GLU A 9 15.10 11.53 -13.27
CA GLU A 9 14.10 11.47 -14.36
C GLU A 9 13.18 10.25 -14.26
N GLU A 10 13.69 9.08 -13.85
CA GLU A 10 12.93 7.82 -13.84
C GLU A 10 12.11 7.60 -12.56
N LEU A 11 12.62 7.99 -11.38
CA LEU A 11 11.93 7.71 -10.13
C LEU A 11 10.53 8.36 -10.00
N PRO A 12 10.28 9.59 -10.46
CA PRO A 12 8.93 10.14 -10.45
C PRO A 12 7.94 9.31 -11.29
N ALA A 13 8.37 8.81 -12.45
CA ALA A 13 7.53 7.96 -13.29
C ALA A 13 7.22 6.63 -12.60
N LEU A 14 8.20 6.01 -11.93
CA LEU A 14 7.99 4.79 -11.14
C LEU A 14 6.99 5.02 -10.00
N ILE A 15 7.08 6.16 -9.29
CA ILE A 15 6.13 6.50 -8.23
C ILE A 15 4.71 6.62 -8.78
N THR A 16 4.55 7.32 -9.90
CA THR A 16 3.25 7.48 -10.57
C THR A 16 2.70 6.13 -11.01
N GLU A 17 3.51 5.30 -11.65
CA GLU A 17 3.13 3.96 -12.09
C GLU A 17 2.65 3.09 -10.93
N LEU A 18 3.41 3.05 -9.82
CA LEU A 18 3.02 2.29 -8.63
C LEU A 18 1.73 2.82 -8.01
N ASN A 19 1.54 4.13 -7.96
CA ASN A 19 0.31 4.71 -7.45
C ASN A 19 -0.87 4.38 -8.36
N ASP A 20 -0.78 4.71 -9.65
CA ASP A 20 -1.92 4.71 -10.56
C ASP A 20 -2.31 3.30 -11.03
N HIS A 21 -1.32 2.42 -11.22
CA HIS A 21 -1.56 1.09 -11.80
C HIS A 21 -1.48 -0.06 -10.81
N VAL A 22 -1.02 0.17 -9.57
CA VAL A 22 -0.82 -0.92 -8.61
C VAL A 22 -1.56 -0.68 -7.30
N LEU A 23 -1.19 0.36 -6.55
CA LEU A 23 -1.52 0.49 -5.13
C LEU A 23 -2.80 1.28 -4.83
N SER A 24 -3.26 2.11 -5.77
CA SER A 24 -4.39 3.00 -5.55
C SER A 24 -5.72 2.26 -5.68
N TRP A 25 -6.51 2.25 -4.63
CA TRP A 25 -7.90 1.80 -4.70
C TRP A 25 -8.82 2.79 -5.43
N ARG A 26 -8.34 4.03 -5.70
CA ARG A 26 -9.08 5.09 -6.40
C ARG A 26 -8.99 4.98 -7.92
N GLU A 27 -7.90 4.41 -8.41
CA GLU A 27 -7.67 4.27 -9.84
C GLU A 27 -8.32 2.99 -10.35
N PRO A 28 -9.33 3.07 -11.24
CA PRO A 28 -10.11 1.91 -11.66
C PRO A 28 -9.30 0.78 -12.31
N GLU A 29 -8.17 1.14 -12.93
CA GLU A 29 -7.30 0.20 -13.65
C GLU A 29 -6.14 -0.33 -12.79
N SER A 30 -6.10 0.04 -11.50
CA SER A 30 -5.05 -0.46 -10.61
C SER A 30 -5.26 -1.91 -10.20
N SER A 31 -4.18 -2.60 -9.85
CA SER A 31 -4.23 -3.96 -9.30
C SER A 31 -5.14 -4.06 -8.07
N ILE A 32 -5.02 -3.13 -7.12
CA ILE A 32 -5.86 -3.15 -5.91
C ILE A 32 -7.34 -2.94 -6.24
N SER A 33 -7.67 -2.06 -7.17
CA SER A 33 -9.07 -1.88 -7.60
C SER A 33 -9.63 -3.14 -8.26
N TYR A 34 -8.83 -3.82 -9.09
CA TYR A 34 -9.20 -5.10 -9.66
C TYR A 34 -9.45 -6.17 -8.59
N LEU A 35 -8.53 -6.34 -7.62
CA LEU A 35 -8.69 -7.27 -6.51
C LEU A 35 -9.95 -6.95 -5.69
N ASN A 36 -10.21 -5.67 -5.42
CA ASN A 36 -11.40 -5.22 -4.72
C ASN A 36 -12.68 -5.59 -5.46
N GLN A 37 -12.70 -5.44 -6.78
CA GLN A 37 -13.85 -5.87 -7.58
C GLN A 37 -14.09 -7.39 -7.49
N GLN A 38 -13.03 -8.20 -7.55
CA GLN A 38 -13.15 -9.64 -7.40
C GLN A 38 -13.68 -10.04 -6.02
N LEU A 39 -13.15 -9.45 -4.95
CA LEU A 39 -13.59 -9.71 -3.57
C LEU A 39 -15.04 -9.27 -3.32
N GLN A 40 -15.51 -8.22 -3.98
CA GLN A 40 -16.93 -7.83 -3.90
C GLN A 40 -17.86 -8.85 -4.53
N GLU A 41 -17.40 -9.58 -5.53
CA GLU A 41 -18.17 -10.59 -6.28
C GLU A 41 -17.94 -12.03 -5.77
N GLU A 42 -17.27 -12.21 -4.64
CA GLU A 42 -16.87 -13.54 -4.08
C GLU A 42 -16.08 -14.39 -5.07
N LYS A 43 -15.25 -13.75 -5.89
CA LYS A 43 -14.41 -14.45 -6.84
C LYS A 43 -13.00 -14.64 -6.29
N ASP A 44 -12.47 -15.82 -6.50
CA ASP A 44 -11.05 -16.08 -6.26
C ASP A 44 -10.20 -15.26 -7.21
N CYS A 45 -9.17 -14.62 -6.67
CA CYS A 45 -8.24 -13.87 -7.49
C CYS A 45 -6.83 -14.45 -7.39
N ARG A 46 -6.21 -14.63 -8.56
CA ARG A 46 -4.80 -14.99 -8.60
C ARG A 46 -3.95 -13.75 -8.54
N LEU A 47 -3.12 -13.68 -7.50
CA LEU A 47 -2.16 -12.61 -7.29
C LEU A 47 -0.96 -12.76 -8.22
N TYR A 48 -0.43 -11.65 -8.70
CA TYR A 48 0.93 -11.63 -9.24
C TYR A 48 1.96 -11.87 -8.12
N PRO A 49 3.15 -12.39 -8.42
CA PRO A 49 4.15 -12.72 -7.38
C PRO A 49 4.47 -11.54 -6.46
N GLU A 50 4.55 -10.32 -6.98
CA GLU A 50 4.83 -9.13 -6.18
C GLU A 50 3.64 -8.74 -5.28
N GLU A 51 2.41 -8.85 -5.78
CA GLU A 51 1.19 -8.62 -5.01
C GLU A 51 1.08 -9.60 -3.85
N GLN A 52 1.41 -10.87 -4.09
CA GLN A 52 1.43 -11.89 -3.04
C GLN A 52 2.40 -11.52 -1.92
N VAL A 53 3.61 -11.04 -2.25
CA VAL A 53 4.59 -10.58 -1.26
C VAL A 53 4.00 -9.43 -0.43
N TRP A 54 3.54 -8.36 -1.07
CA TRP A 54 3.02 -7.18 -0.36
C TRP A 54 1.80 -7.48 0.49
N LEU A 55 0.86 -8.25 -0.02
CA LEU A 55 -0.35 -8.59 0.71
C LEU A 55 -0.06 -9.56 1.87
N THR A 56 0.88 -10.49 1.70
CA THR A 56 1.30 -11.38 2.79
C THR A 56 1.98 -10.57 3.91
N GLU A 57 2.85 -9.63 3.57
CA GLU A 57 3.49 -8.75 4.55
C GLU A 57 2.47 -7.82 5.23
N ALA A 58 1.53 -7.25 4.46
CA ALA A 58 0.45 -6.43 4.99
C ALA A 58 -0.44 -7.21 5.96
N TRP A 59 -0.81 -8.44 5.60
CA TRP A 59 -1.59 -9.34 6.46
C TRP A 59 -0.85 -9.64 7.76
N LYS A 60 0.45 -9.95 7.65
CA LYS A 60 1.30 -10.19 8.82
C LYS A 60 1.40 -8.96 9.73
N LEU A 61 1.50 -7.76 9.19
CA LEU A 61 1.49 -6.54 9.99
C LEU A 61 0.15 -6.33 10.72
N CYS A 62 -0.97 -6.72 10.10
CA CYS A 62 -2.26 -6.74 10.77
C CYS A 62 -2.25 -7.70 11.98
N GLU A 63 -1.68 -8.90 11.80
CA GLU A 63 -1.54 -9.90 12.87
C GLU A 63 -0.59 -9.41 13.97
N ASP A 64 0.61 -8.95 13.64
CA ASP A 64 1.64 -8.48 14.58
C ASP A 64 1.16 -7.28 15.41
N SER A 65 0.28 -6.44 14.85
CA SER A 65 -0.35 -5.32 15.56
C SER A 65 -1.55 -5.71 16.41
N GLY A 66 -1.93 -7.00 16.42
CA GLY A 66 -3.15 -7.48 17.08
C GLY A 66 -4.43 -6.88 16.50
N GLY A 67 -4.43 -6.55 15.20
CA GLY A 67 -5.56 -5.96 14.48
C GLY A 67 -5.68 -4.44 14.65
N ALA A 68 -4.70 -3.77 15.24
CA ALA A 68 -4.67 -2.30 15.29
C ALA A 68 -4.46 -1.69 13.88
N LEU A 69 -3.74 -2.37 13.02
CA LEU A 69 -3.74 -2.18 11.58
C LEU A 69 -4.68 -3.22 10.94
N ASP A 70 -5.57 -2.78 10.07
CA ASP A 70 -6.41 -3.67 9.27
C ASP A 70 -6.58 -3.11 7.86
N ILE A 71 -6.04 -3.82 6.88
CA ILE A 71 -6.08 -3.43 5.47
C ILE A 71 -7.46 -3.60 4.82
N THR A 72 -8.46 -4.07 5.56
CA THR A 72 -9.83 -4.28 5.06
C THR A 72 -10.81 -3.19 5.50
N LEU A 73 -10.33 -2.13 6.17
CA LEU A 73 -11.19 -1.09 6.75
C LEU A 73 -11.79 -0.11 5.72
N ARG A 74 -11.52 -0.25 4.43
CA ARG A 74 -12.01 0.68 3.40
C ARG A 74 -13.52 0.92 3.47
N PRO A 75 -14.40 -0.08 3.61
CA PRO A 75 -15.85 0.15 3.72
C PRO A 75 -16.24 1.06 4.89
N VAL A 76 -15.52 0.96 6.01
CA VAL A 76 -15.75 1.81 7.18
C VAL A 76 -15.27 3.24 6.93
N LEU A 77 -14.10 3.42 6.31
CA LEU A 77 -13.58 4.74 5.95
C LEU A 77 -14.52 5.48 4.99
N ASP A 78 -15.09 4.77 4.03
CA ASP A 78 -16.09 5.31 3.09
C ASP A 78 -17.36 5.72 3.83
N LEU A 79 -17.83 4.88 4.76
CA LEU A 79 -19.02 5.17 5.54
C LEU A 79 -18.87 6.43 6.43
N TRP A 80 -17.69 6.66 7.00
CA TRP A 80 -17.38 7.88 7.74
C TRP A 80 -17.17 9.09 6.84
N GLY A 81 -16.94 8.90 5.55
CA GLY A 81 -16.67 9.96 4.58
C GLY A 81 -15.43 10.78 4.88
N ILE A 82 -14.42 10.19 5.56
CA ILE A 82 -13.22 10.89 6.04
C ILE A 82 -12.46 11.57 4.90
N GLU A 83 -12.47 10.97 3.72
CA GLU A 83 -11.80 11.49 2.52
C GLU A 83 -12.78 12.23 1.59
N GLY A 84 -14.04 12.35 1.98
CA GLY A 84 -15.08 13.05 1.23
C GLY A 84 -15.26 14.51 1.67
N GLU A 85 -16.11 15.23 0.95
CA GLU A 85 -16.43 16.63 1.26
C GLU A 85 -17.30 16.78 2.53
N HIS A 86 -18.00 15.73 2.93
CA HIS A 86 -18.98 15.75 4.02
C HIS A 86 -18.80 14.57 4.98
N PRO A 87 -17.73 14.57 5.80
CA PRO A 87 -17.56 13.54 6.82
C PRO A 87 -18.69 13.62 7.85
N ALA A 88 -19.24 12.47 8.20
CA ALA A 88 -20.34 12.37 9.16
C ALA A 88 -20.21 11.15 10.06
N ILE A 89 -20.77 11.25 11.27
CA ILE A 89 -20.87 10.09 12.16
C ILE A 89 -21.95 9.16 11.59
N PRO A 90 -21.61 7.91 11.23
CA PRO A 90 -22.59 6.99 10.65
C PRO A 90 -23.62 6.51 11.67
N ASP A 91 -24.77 6.07 11.17
CA ASP A 91 -25.74 5.35 11.99
C ASP A 91 -25.13 4.07 12.57
N GLY A 92 -25.39 3.80 13.85
CA GLY A 92 -24.76 2.68 14.55
C GLY A 92 -25.11 1.32 13.99
N LYS A 93 -26.31 1.13 13.42
CA LYS A 93 -26.72 -0.14 12.78
C LYS A 93 -25.96 -0.32 11.45
N VAL A 94 -25.91 0.74 10.64
CA VAL A 94 -25.17 0.71 9.38
C VAL A 94 -23.67 0.48 9.61
N LEU A 95 -23.10 1.11 10.65
CA LEU A 95 -21.71 0.88 11.05
C LEU A 95 -21.47 -0.59 11.42
N GLN A 96 -22.37 -1.20 12.20
CA GLN A 96 -22.24 -2.60 12.60
C GLN A 96 -22.31 -3.54 11.37
N GLU A 97 -23.24 -3.32 10.47
CA GLU A 97 -23.39 -4.09 9.22
C GLU A 97 -22.15 -3.91 8.31
N THR A 98 -21.55 -2.73 8.31
CA THR A 98 -20.33 -2.44 7.54
C THR A 98 -19.11 -3.14 8.15
N LEU A 99 -18.99 -3.14 9.48
CA LEU A 99 -17.92 -3.82 10.20
C LEU A 99 -17.92 -5.35 9.96
N GLU A 100 -19.08 -5.95 9.68
CA GLU A 100 -19.14 -7.36 9.31
C GLU A 100 -18.34 -7.67 8.04
N LYS A 101 -18.17 -6.68 7.14
CA LYS A 101 -17.41 -6.77 5.89
C LYS A 101 -15.93 -6.44 6.04
N THR A 102 -15.43 -6.32 7.27
CA THR A 102 -14.03 -6.05 7.57
C THR A 102 -13.42 -7.14 8.42
N GLY A 103 -12.11 -7.14 8.54
CA GLY A 103 -11.34 -8.08 9.34
C GLY A 103 -10.31 -8.84 8.49
N TYR A 104 -9.03 -8.53 8.69
CA TYR A 104 -7.94 -9.17 7.96
C TYR A 104 -7.93 -10.70 8.10
N THR A 105 -8.45 -11.23 9.20
CA THR A 105 -8.54 -12.68 9.46
C THR A 105 -9.51 -13.40 8.53
N LYS A 106 -10.37 -12.67 7.83
CA LYS A 106 -11.30 -13.20 6.84
C LYS A 106 -10.73 -13.23 5.41
N LEU A 107 -9.50 -12.74 5.24
CA LEU A 107 -8.75 -12.84 4.00
C LEU A 107 -7.78 -14.01 4.05
N HIS A 108 -7.70 -14.78 3.00
CA HIS A 108 -6.83 -15.94 2.89
C HIS A 108 -5.97 -15.83 1.64
N ILE A 109 -4.66 -15.95 1.84
CA ILE A 109 -3.68 -15.98 0.76
C ILE A 109 -3.03 -17.35 0.79
N SER A 110 -3.28 -18.15 -0.24
CA SER A 110 -2.69 -19.48 -0.35
C SER A 110 -1.24 -19.42 -0.83
N GLU A 111 -0.48 -20.50 -0.61
CA GLU A 111 0.92 -20.60 -1.04
C GLU A 111 1.09 -20.43 -2.55
N ASP A 112 0.11 -20.85 -3.33
CA ASP A 112 0.09 -20.72 -4.79
C ASP A 112 -0.40 -19.37 -5.30
N GLY A 113 -0.66 -18.41 -4.38
CA GLY A 113 -0.99 -17.03 -4.69
C GLY A 113 -2.47 -16.78 -5.00
N ASN A 114 -3.39 -17.59 -4.48
CA ASN A 114 -4.80 -17.30 -4.54
C ASN A 114 -5.24 -16.43 -3.33
N LEU A 115 -5.92 -15.34 -3.60
CA LEU A 115 -6.59 -14.49 -2.61
C LEU A 115 -8.08 -14.83 -2.60
N THR A 116 -8.60 -15.16 -1.42
CA THR A 116 -10.02 -15.41 -1.18
C THR A 116 -10.49 -14.66 0.06
N ALA A 117 -11.78 -14.47 0.20
CA ALA A 117 -12.41 -13.88 1.37
C ALA A 117 -13.57 -14.77 1.87
N ASP A 118 -13.85 -14.73 3.17
CA ASP A 118 -14.94 -15.49 3.79
C ASP A 118 -16.34 -15.01 3.32
N GLN A 119 -16.41 -13.82 2.75
CA GLN A 119 -17.67 -13.21 2.32
C GLN A 119 -17.48 -12.14 1.26
N ALA A 120 -18.53 -11.85 0.49
CA ALA A 120 -18.59 -10.72 -0.45
C ALA A 120 -18.53 -9.35 0.23
N GLY A 121 -18.10 -8.35 -0.52
CA GLY A 121 -18.12 -6.96 -0.12
C GLY A 121 -16.93 -6.52 0.72
N MET A 122 -15.93 -7.40 0.90
CA MET A 122 -14.64 -7.02 1.46
C MET A 122 -13.84 -6.22 0.44
N THR A 123 -13.04 -5.28 0.91
CA THR A 123 -12.16 -4.46 0.07
C THR A 123 -10.85 -4.17 0.79
N LEU A 124 -9.79 -4.05 0.01
CA LEU A 124 -8.42 -3.75 0.47
C LEU A 124 -8.13 -2.26 0.37
N ASP A 125 -7.46 -1.72 1.35
CA ASP A 125 -6.85 -0.39 1.33
C ASP A 125 -5.41 -0.48 1.86
N LEU A 126 -4.44 -0.26 0.99
CA LEU A 126 -3.02 -0.24 1.32
C LEU A 126 -2.48 1.17 1.58
N GLY A 127 -3.34 2.18 1.80
CA GLY A 127 -2.94 3.57 1.99
C GLY A 127 -1.93 3.77 3.12
N ALA A 128 -2.03 3.00 4.21
CA ALA A 128 -1.06 3.02 5.30
C ALA A 128 0.32 2.45 4.91
N LEU A 129 0.39 1.56 3.93
CA LEU A 129 1.58 0.79 3.53
C LEU A 129 2.16 1.25 2.19
N GLY A 130 1.34 1.85 1.33
CA GLY A 130 1.69 2.17 -0.05
C GLY A 130 2.97 3.01 -0.19
N LYS A 131 3.18 3.99 0.70
CA LYS A 131 4.41 4.78 0.71
C LYS A 131 5.65 3.95 1.07
N GLY A 132 5.51 2.99 1.98
CA GLY A 132 6.58 2.05 2.34
C GLY A 132 6.93 1.15 1.16
N ILE A 133 5.94 0.50 0.55
CA ILE A 133 6.11 -0.34 -0.65
C ILE A 133 6.79 0.46 -1.77
N THR A 134 6.38 1.70 -1.99
CA THR A 134 7.01 2.57 -2.98
C THR A 134 8.46 2.88 -2.64
N CYS A 135 8.78 3.12 -1.36
CA CYS A 135 10.16 3.31 -0.91
C CYS A 135 11.04 2.08 -1.19
N ASP A 136 10.52 0.87 -0.94
CA ASP A 136 11.25 -0.37 -1.20
C ASP A 136 11.52 -0.54 -2.69
N LYS A 137 10.54 -0.29 -3.55
CA LYS A 137 10.71 -0.33 -5.01
C LYS A 137 11.70 0.71 -5.52
N ILE A 138 11.72 1.89 -4.92
CA ILE A 138 12.74 2.90 -5.22
C ILE A 138 14.12 2.42 -4.80
N ALA A 139 14.26 1.81 -3.63
CA ALA A 139 15.54 1.27 -3.16
C ALA A 139 16.08 0.19 -4.11
N GLU A 140 15.24 -0.76 -4.54
CA GLU A 140 15.57 -1.77 -5.55
C GLU A 140 16.03 -1.13 -6.87
N ARG A 141 15.33 -0.07 -7.31
CA ARG A 141 15.68 0.65 -8.54
C ARG A 141 17.02 1.37 -8.41
N LEU A 142 17.28 2.06 -7.28
CA LEU A 142 18.55 2.72 -7.01
C LEU A 142 19.72 1.73 -7.00
N GLU A 143 19.52 0.53 -6.44
CA GLU A 143 20.53 -0.54 -6.46
C GLU A 143 20.85 -0.99 -7.90
N THR A 144 19.82 -1.25 -8.70
CA THR A 144 19.97 -1.61 -10.12
C THR A 144 20.73 -0.55 -10.90
N MET A 145 20.49 0.72 -10.62
CA MET A 145 21.16 1.87 -11.22
C MET A 145 22.57 2.14 -10.63
N LYS A 146 23.01 1.35 -9.64
CA LYS A 146 24.28 1.49 -8.93
C LYS A 146 24.47 2.89 -8.30
N ILE A 147 23.38 3.46 -7.81
CA ILE A 147 23.42 4.72 -7.06
C ILE A 147 24.00 4.44 -5.69
N SER A 148 25.03 5.20 -5.29
CA SER A 148 25.72 4.99 -4.00
C SER A 148 25.01 5.61 -2.80
N GLY A 149 24.12 6.57 -3.03
CA GLY A 149 23.34 7.20 -1.98
C GLY A 149 22.29 8.17 -2.51
N ALA A 150 21.13 8.18 -1.87
CA ALA A 150 20.00 9.05 -2.21
C ALA A 150 19.17 9.39 -0.97
N VAL A 151 18.44 10.48 -1.04
CA VAL A 151 17.31 10.81 -0.16
C VAL A 151 16.11 11.07 -1.04
N VAL A 152 15.01 10.36 -0.77
CA VAL A 152 13.77 10.49 -1.51
C VAL A 152 12.65 10.81 -0.53
N SER A 153 11.84 11.82 -0.84
CA SER A 153 10.66 12.20 -0.04
C SER A 153 9.38 11.92 -0.83
N ILE A 154 8.47 11.17 -0.23
CA ILE A 154 7.21 10.76 -0.82
C ILE A 154 6.09 11.11 0.15
N GLY A 155 5.41 12.25 -0.06
CA GLY A 155 4.26 12.66 0.75
C GLY A 155 4.51 12.61 2.26
N GLY A 156 5.68 13.04 2.72
CA GLY A 156 6.09 13.04 4.13
C GLY A 156 6.85 11.79 4.59
N SER A 157 6.83 10.68 3.85
CA SER A 157 7.73 9.56 4.09
C SER A 157 9.10 9.84 3.49
N ILE A 158 10.18 9.51 4.21
CA ILE A 158 11.56 9.77 3.76
C ILE A 158 12.31 8.46 3.69
N LEU A 159 12.78 8.13 2.49
CA LEU A 159 13.72 7.05 2.24
C LEU A 159 15.15 7.62 2.25
N THR A 160 16.03 7.04 3.04
CA THR A 160 17.48 7.23 2.93
C THR A 160 18.11 5.95 2.39
N TYR A 161 18.86 6.07 1.31
CA TYR A 161 19.54 4.95 0.66
C TYR A 161 21.04 5.18 0.64
N GLY A 162 21.84 4.14 0.95
CA GLY A 162 23.29 4.21 0.95
C GLY A 162 23.86 5.28 1.88
N LYS A 163 24.93 5.95 1.44
CA LYS A 163 25.67 6.97 2.22
C LYS A 163 25.81 8.27 1.45
N LYS A 164 26.13 9.34 2.18
CA LYS A 164 26.56 10.62 1.57
C LYS A 164 27.84 10.48 0.76
N PRO A 165 28.14 11.41 -0.14
CA PRO A 165 29.37 11.38 -0.95
C PRO A 165 30.67 11.36 -0.12
N ASP A 166 30.66 11.90 1.10
CA ASP A 166 31.77 11.88 2.05
C ASP A 166 31.87 10.58 2.87
N GLY A 167 30.96 9.61 2.63
CA GLY A 167 30.90 8.33 3.33
C GLY A 167 30.15 8.37 4.67
N SER A 168 29.67 9.53 5.11
CA SER A 168 28.89 9.66 6.34
C SER A 168 27.43 9.18 6.17
N ALA A 169 26.76 8.91 7.29
CA ALA A 169 25.33 8.57 7.31
C ALA A 169 24.44 9.79 7.01
N TRP A 170 23.27 9.53 6.47
CA TRP A 170 22.21 10.53 6.33
C TRP A 170 21.67 10.91 7.71
N ASN A 171 21.41 12.19 7.93
CA ASN A 171 20.76 12.70 9.13
C ASN A 171 19.45 13.37 8.71
N ILE A 172 18.34 12.85 9.21
CA ILE A 172 16.99 13.38 8.93
C ILE A 172 16.45 13.95 10.23
N GLY A 173 16.03 15.21 10.19
CA GLY A 173 15.34 15.87 11.30
C GLY A 173 13.88 15.48 11.30
N ILE A 174 13.34 15.13 12.46
CA ILE A 174 11.90 14.96 12.69
C ILE A 174 11.44 16.20 13.45
N GLN A 175 10.40 16.86 12.96
CA GLN A 175 9.81 18.00 13.62
C GLN A 175 8.75 17.48 14.62
N ASP A 176 8.83 17.95 15.88
CA ASP A 176 7.80 17.73 16.91
C ASP A 176 6.56 18.58 16.66
#